data_632bc7c7358cc7d732ac9e3342ed4697
#
_entry.id   632bc7c7358cc7d732ac9e3342ed4697
#
_cell.length_a   1.000
_cell.length_b   1.000
_cell.length_c   1.000
_cell.angle_alpha   90.00
_cell.angle_beta   90.00
_cell.angle_gamma   90.00
#
_symmetry.space_group_name_H-M   'P 1'
#
loop_
_entity.id
_entity.type
_entity.pdbx_description
1 polymer ?
#
loop_
_entity_poly.entity_id
_entity_poly.type
_entity_poly.pdbx_seq_one_letter_code
_entity_poly.pdbx_strand_id
1 'polypeptide(L)'
;MPMMNILNGGRHADNTVDFQEFMIVPLGARDDEGNFIFREGLRWCVEVYHSLKKILEKEGYSTGVGDEGGFAPDLKNAEEVLDYLMRAVEEAGYEPGRQIAFALDVAASELYNKDSGVYDFPGETRLKLSEAISLPVHRTTEEMISYYEELICRYPIVSIEDGLQENDWDGWCEMTRRLGDQVQLVGDDLFVTNPKRLKEGIRRKAGNAILVKINQIGTLSESFESIVLAKRNGYQTVVSHRSGETEDTMIADIAVAFNCGQIKTGAPCRGERTAKYNELLRIEEMV
;
A
#
# COMPACT_ATOMS: atom_id res chain seq x y z
N MET A 1 -5.51 11.82 -3.91
CA MET A 1 -5.66 11.20 -2.57
C MET A 1 -4.35 10.51 -2.22
N PRO A 2 -3.72 10.76 -1.05
CA PRO A 2 -2.53 10.05 -0.62
C PRO A 2 -2.88 8.64 -0.11
N MET A 3 -2.03 7.67 -0.42
CA MET A 3 -1.93 6.37 0.23
C MET A 3 -0.63 6.43 1.05
N MET A 4 -0.76 6.73 2.35
CA MET A 4 0.37 7.14 3.18
C MET A 4 0.89 5.96 3.99
N ASN A 5 2.09 5.47 3.67
CA ASN A 5 2.73 4.37 4.38
C ASN A 5 3.19 4.82 5.77
N ILE A 6 2.57 4.30 6.83
CA ILE A 6 2.86 4.68 8.22
C ILE A 6 3.46 3.56 9.06
N LEU A 7 3.47 2.31 8.55
CA LEU A 7 4.16 1.20 9.18
C LEU A 7 4.81 0.31 8.10
N ASN A 8 6.10 0.07 8.27
CA ASN A 8 6.92 -0.72 7.37
C ASN A 8 7.22 -2.11 7.95
N GLY A 9 7.29 -3.09 7.06
CA GLY A 9 7.78 -4.44 7.32
C GLY A 9 8.50 -5.00 6.10
N GLY A 10 8.55 -6.31 5.96
CA GLY A 10 9.17 -6.99 4.84
C GLY A 10 10.60 -6.54 4.60
N ARG A 11 10.93 -6.22 3.34
CA ARG A 11 12.28 -5.70 2.99
C ARG A 11 12.50 -4.23 3.35
N HIS A 12 11.46 -3.48 3.66
CA HIS A 12 11.55 -2.05 4.00
C HIS A 12 11.90 -1.79 5.47
N ALA A 13 11.97 -2.85 6.30
CA ALA A 13 12.30 -2.75 7.72
C ALA A 13 12.97 -4.02 8.24
N ASP A 14 13.89 -3.86 9.19
CA ASP A 14 14.49 -5.00 9.94
C ASP A 14 13.64 -5.28 11.18
N ASN A 15 12.49 -5.92 10.96
CA ASN A 15 11.54 -6.29 12.01
C ASN A 15 10.87 -7.66 11.73
N THR A 16 9.79 -7.97 12.46
CA THR A 16 9.06 -9.25 12.38
C THR A 16 7.79 -9.19 11.52
N VAL A 17 7.49 -8.06 10.89
CA VAL A 17 6.29 -7.89 10.07
C VAL A 17 6.56 -8.37 8.65
N ASP A 18 5.82 -9.38 8.17
CA ASP A 18 6.07 -10.00 6.87
C ASP A 18 5.57 -9.16 5.68
N PHE A 19 4.44 -8.43 5.82
CA PHE A 19 3.96 -7.50 4.79
C PHE A 19 4.80 -6.25 4.75
N GLN A 20 5.04 -5.72 3.54
CA GLN A 20 6.01 -4.65 3.32
C GLN A 20 5.52 -3.28 3.79
N GLU A 21 4.24 -2.94 3.53
CA GLU A 21 3.71 -1.62 3.85
C GLU A 21 2.26 -1.68 4.31
N PHE A 22 1.98 -0.87 5.33
CA PHE A 22 0.63 -0.60 5.82
C PHE A 22 0.35 0.89 5.70
N MET A 23 -0.61 1.22 4.85
CA MET A 23 -0.95 2.58 4.47
C MET A 23 -2.30 3.00 5.03
N ILE A 24 -2.44 4.30 5.29
CA ILE A 24 -3.73 4.94 5.57
C ILE A 24 -4.17 5.78 4.39
N VAL A 25 -5.49 5.81 4.16
CA VAL A 25 -6.13 6.49 3.03
C VAL A 25 -7.28 7.37 3.55
N PRO A 26 -7.21 8.71 3.42
CA PRO A 26 -8.18 9.64 3.98
C PRO A 26 -9.43 9.80 3.08
N LEU A 27 -10.27 8.77 3.00
CA LEU A 27 -11.43 8.71 2.09
C LEU A 27 -12.45 9.83 2.34
N GLY A 28 -12.63 10.21 3.60
CA GLY A 28 -13.65 11.14 4.05
C GLY A 28 -13.25 12.61 3.93
N ALA A 29 -12.04 12.94 3.52
CA ALA A 29 -11.57 14.32 3.40
C ALA A 29 -12.15 14.98 2.13
N ARG A 30 -13.45 15.29 2.16
CA ARG A 30 -14.21 15.81 1.02
C ARG A 30 -15.01 17.03 1.41
N ASP A 31 -15.24 17.92 0.43
CA ASP A 31 -16.18 19.04 0.57
C ASP A 31 -17.64 18.56 0.41
N ASP A 32 -18.57 19.51 0.53
CA ASP A 32 -20.02 19.26 0.40
C ASP A 32 -20.42 18.81 -1.03
N GLU A 33 -19.57 19.05 -2.02
CA GLU A 33 -19.75 18.64 -3.42
C GLU A 33 -19.13 17.25 -3.69
N GLY A 34 -18.41 16.68 -2.71
CA GLY A 34 -17.76 15.39 -2.79
C GLY A 34 -16.34 15.43 -3.37
N ASN A 35 -15.78 16.62 -3.62
CA ASN A 35 -14.40 16.75 -4.09
C ASN A 35 -13.41 16.47 -2.95
N PHE A 36 -12.32 15.79 -3.26
CA PHE A 36 -11.28 15.52 -2.27
C PHE A 36 -10.50 16.80 -1.93
N ILE A 37 -10.39 17.12 -0.64
CA ILE A 37 -9.60 18.23 -0.11
C ILE A 37 -8.26 17.70 0.36
N PHE A 38 -7.21 17.93 -0.43
CA PHE A 38 -5.90 17.34 -0.19
C PHE A 38 -5.30 17.78 1.15
N ARG A 39 -5.34 19.08 1.50
CA ARG A 39 -4.80 19.60 2.76
C ARG A 39 -5.46 18.95 3.99
N GLU A 40 -6.77 18.71 3.94
CA GLU A 40 -7.49 18.05 5.03
C GLU A 40 -7.10 16.57 5.11
N GLY A 41 -7.05 15.87 3.99
CA GLY A 41 -6.60 14.48 3.95
C GLY A 41 -5.18 14.32 4.48
N LEU A 42 -4.27 15.20 4.07
CA LEU A 42 -2.90 15.23 4.58
C LEU A 42 -2.85 15.48 6.09
N ARG A 43 -3.61 16.45 6.59
CA ARG A 43 -3.70 16.76 8.03
C ARG A 43 -4.16 15.54 8.81
N TRP A 44 -5.25 14.90 8.39
CA TRP A 44 -5.76 13.68 9.06
C TRP A 44 -4.70 12.57 9.11
N CYS A 45 -4.03 12.32 7.99
CA CYS A 45 -2.98 11.32 7.95
C CYS A 45 -1.80 11.63 8.88
N VAL A 46 -1.38 12.90 8.98
CA VAL A 46 -0.33 13.33 9.92
C VAL A 46 -0.77 13.16 11.38
N GLU A 47 -2.00 13.50 11.70
CA GLU A 47 -2.54 13.31 13.06
C GLU A 47 -2.60 11.82 13.44
N VAL A 48 -3.05 10.94 12.53
CA VAL A 48 -3.03 9.48 12.74
C VAL A 48 -1.60 8.95 12.89
N TYR A 49 -0.66 9.41 12.05
CA TYR A 49 0.75 9.02 12.17
C TYR A 49 1.34 9.36 13.55
N HIS A 50 1.05 10.56 14.07
CA HIS A 50 1.50 10.95 15.40
C HIS A 50 0.75 10.23 16.53
N SER A 51 -0.52 9.85 16.33
CA SER A 51 -1.27 9.00 17.25
C SER A 51 -0.63 7.62 17.34
N LEU A 52 -0.34 6.99 16.19
CA LEU A 52 0.35 5.69 16.14
C LEU A 52 1.69 5.75 16.87
N LYS A 53 2.49 6.80 16.64
CA LYS A 53 3.75 6.99 17.36
C LYS A 53 3.58 6.94 18.87
N LYS A 54 2.61 7.71 19.40
CA LYS A 54 2.35 7.77 20.86
C LYS A 54 1.91 6.43 21.43
N ILE A 55 1.08 5.67 20.68
CA ILE A 55 0.65 4.33 21.08
C ILE A 55 1.83 3.39 21.19
N LEU A 56 2.68 3.34 20.15
CA LEU A 56 3.87 2.49 20.12
C LEU A 56 4.84 2.84 21.25
N GLU A 57 5.13 4.13 21.47
CA GLU A 57 5.98 4.60 22.58
C GLU A 57 5.44 4.18 23.95
N LYS A 58 4.13 4.35 24.17
CA LYS A 58 3.46 4.00 25.42
C LYS A 58 3.55 2.50 25.73
N GLU A 59 3.54 1.66 24.71
CA GLU A 59 3.61 0.21 24.85
C GLU A 59 5.06 -0.33 24.76
N GLY A 60 6.03 0.58 24.64
CA GLY A 60 7.46 0.23 24.68
C GLY A 60 8.05 -0.29 23.38
N TYR A 61 7.32 -0.12 22.27
CA TYR A 61 7.81 -0.46 20.93
C TYR A 61 8.76 0.61 20.37
N SER A 62 9.61 0.19 19.43
CA SER A 62 10.45 1.11 18.67
C SER A 62 9.59 2.04 17.79
N THR A 63 9.95 3.31 17.78
CA THR A 63 9.42 4.30 16.82
C THR A 63 10.48 4.72 15.79
N GLY A 64 11.52 3.90 15.61
CA GLY A 64 12.42 3.99 14.47
C GLY A 64 11.65 3.80 13.17
N VAL A 65 12.08 4.48 12.10
CA VAL A 65 11.39 4.47 10.82
C VAL A 65 12.17 3.68 9.78
N GLY A 66 11.43 3.01 8.89
CA GLY A 66 11.96 2.33 7.71
C GLY A 66 12.31 3.31 6.58
N ASP A 67 12.62 2.75 5.42
CA ASP A 67 13.10 3.51 4.25
C ASP A 67 12.11 4.55 3.76
N GLU A 68 10.81 4.31 3.92
CA GLU A 68 9.74 5.18 3.48
C GLU A 68 9.13 6.05 4.59
N GLY A 69 9.74 6.04 5.77
CA GLY A 69 9.36 6.89 6.91
C GLY A 69 8.25 6.31 7.78
N GLY A 70 7.68 5.16 7.47
CA GLY A 70 6.77 4.41 8.34
C GLY A 70 7.51 3.81 9.54
N PHE A 71 6.83 3.62 10.68
CA PHE A 71 7.42 2.98 11.86
C PHE A 71 7.72 1.51 11.59
N ALA A 72 8.72 0.97 12.28
CA ALA A 72 9.18 -0.40 12.09
C ALA A 72 9.26 -1.18 13.43
N PRO A 73 8.14 -1.34 14.17
CA PRO A 73 8.13 -2.13 15.39
C PRO A 73 8.15 -3.63 15.08
N ASP A 74 8.59 -4.45 16.06
CA ASP A 74 8.40 -5.89 16.04
C ASP A 74 6.95 -6.23 16.45
N LEU A 75 6.10 -6.60 15.48
CA LEU A 75 4.72 -7.02 15.69
C LEU A 75 4.51 -8.43 15.12
N LYS A 76 3.47 -9.12 15.58
CA LYS A 76 3.32 -10.58 15.37
C LYS A 76 2.92 -10.95 13.95
N ASN A 77 2.02 -10.18 13.36
CA ASN A 77 1.40 -10.45 12.07
C ASN A 77 0.67 -9.20 11.55
N ALA A 78 0.07 -9.32 10.37
CA ALA A 78 -0.67 -8.22 9.75
C ALA A 78 -1.89 -7.78 10.59
N GLU A 79 -2.57 -8.72 11.28
CA GLU A 79 -3.71 -8.39 12.13
C GLU A 79 -3.31 -7.50 13.30
N GLU A 80 -2.23 -7.80 13.99
CA GLU A 80 -1.75 -6.94 15.09
C GLU A 80 -1.39 -5.55 14.59
N VAL A 81 -0.76 -5.44 13.41
CA VAL A 81 -0.50 -4.14 12.78
C VAL A 81 -1.81 -3.39 12.52
N LEU A 82 -2.80 -4.05 11.91
CA LEU A 82 -4.10 -3.44 11.61
C LEU A 82 -4.86 -3.04 12.88
N ASP A 83 -4.75 -3.81 13.96
CA ASP A 83 -5.33 -3.44 15.27
C ASP A 83 -4.68 -2.15 15.82
N TYR A 84 -3.36 -1.97 15.67
CA TYR A 84 -2.68 -0.72 16.01
C TYR A 84 -3.14 0.44 15.12
N LEU A 85 -3.34 0.22 13.84
CA LEU A 85 -3.84 1.25 12.93
C LEU A 85 -5.29 1.66 13.27
N MET A 86 -6.16 0.70 13.58
CA MET A 86 -7.53 0.98 14.05
C MET A 86 -7.50 1.91 15.27
N ARG A 87 -6.74 1.54 16.29
CA ARG A 87 -6.57 2.35 17.50
C ARG A 87 -5.98 3.74 17.20
N ALA A 88 -4.99 3.81 16.32
CA ALA A 88 -4.37 5.10 15.96
C ALA A 88 -5.36 6.05 15.30
N VAL A 89 -6.24 5.54 14.43
CA VAL A 89 -7.31 6.30 13.79
C VAL A 89 -8.33 6.79 14.82
N GLU A 90 -8.78 5.90 15.71
CA GLU A 90 -9.77 6.22 16.77
C GLU A 90 -9.21 7.22 17.79
N GLU A 91 -7.96 7.03 18.27
CA GLU A 91 -7.31 7.95 19.22
C GLU A 91 -7.00 9.32 18.59
N ALA A 92 -6.85 9.39 17.27
CA ALA A 92 -6.74 10.65 16.52
C ALA A 92 -8.11 11.36 16.36
N GLY A 93 -9.20 10.71 16.74
CA GLY A 93 -10.56 11.26 16.67
C GLY A 93 -11.26 11.04 15.33
N TYR A 94 -10.80 10.08 14.53
CA TYR A 94 -11.38 9.72 13.24
C TYR A 94 -12.11 8.38 13.28
N GLU A 95 -12.99 8.16 12.31
CA GLU A 95 -13.80 6.96 12.19
C GLU A 95 -13.19 6.02 11.13
N PRO A 96 -12.67 4.83 11.54
CA PRO A 96 -12.17 3.84 10.60
C PRO A 96 -13.23 3.42 9.57
N GLY A 97 -12.82 3.29 8.32
CA GLY A 97 -13.69 2.91 7.20
C GLY A 97 -14.53 4.03 6.62
N ARG A 98 -14.88 5.05 7.40
CA ARG A 98 -15.63 6.21 6.91
C ARG A 98 -14.72 7.40 6.57
N GLN A 99 -13.81 7.74 7.47
CA GLN A 99 -12.88 8.86 7.29
C GLN A 99 -11.51 8.38 6.84
N ILE A 100 -10.97 7.37 7.50
CA ILE A 100 -9.68 6.77 7.19
C ILE A 100 -9.88 5.27 6.93
N ALA A 101 -9.38 4.79 5.80
CA ALA A 101 -9.30 3.38 5.46
C ALA A 101 -7.83 2.94 5.36
N PHE A 102 -7.61 1.66 5.10
CA PHE A 102 -6.28 1.06 5.01
C PHE A 102 -5.97 0.55 3.61
N ALA A 103 -4.71 0.59 3.26
CA ALA A 103 -4.18 -0.07 2.08
C ALA A 103 -2.93 -0.87 2.47
N LEU A 104 -2.72 -1.98 1.79
CA LEU A 104 -1.61 -2.90 2.04
C LEU A 104 -0.73 -2.96 0.79
N ASP A 105 0.58 -3.03 0.99
CA ASP A 105 1.52 -3.57 0.02
C ASP A 105 2.13 -4.83 0.64
N VAL A 106 1.81 -5.97 0.05
CA VAL A 106 2.26 -7.27 0.56
C VAL A 106 3.63 -7.63 0.03
N ALA A 107 3.97 -7.19 -1.19
CA ALA A 107 5.16 -7.60 -1.93
C ALA A 107 5.31 -9.14 -1.95
N ALA A 108 4.22 -9.85 -2.27
CA ALA A 108 4.13 -11.30 -2.07
C ALA A 108 5.16 -12.11 -2.87
N SER A 109 5.74 -11.55 -3.94
CA SER A 109 6.86 -12.16 -4.67
C SER A 109 8.08 -12.40 -3.77
N GLU A 110 8.29 -11.55 -2.75
CA GLU A 110 9.37 -11.66 -1.77
C GLU A 110 9.14 -12.80 -0.74
N LEU A 111 7.88 -13.14 -0.49
CA LEU A 111 7.48 -14.25 0.38
C LEU A 111 7.45 -15.58 -0.35
N TYR A 112 7.39 -15.56 -1.69
CA TYR A 112 7.17 -16.75 -2.49
C TYR A 112 8.42 -17.62 -2.62
N ASN A 113 8.30 -18.84 -2.16
CA ASN A 113 9.32 -19.88 -2.26
C ASN A 113 9.11 -20.70 -3.55
N LYS A 114 10.02 -20.52 -4.52
CA LYS A 114 9.94 -21.17 -5.84
C LYS A 114 10.08 -22.69 -5.80
N ASP A 115 10.75 -23.22 -4.76
CA ASP A 115 11.03 -24.66 -4.67
C ASP A 115 9.80 -25.41 -4.10
N SER A 116 9.10 -24.80 -3.15
CA SER A 116 7.91 -25.40 -2.51
C SER A 116 6.59 -24.96 -3.13
N GLY A 117 6.57 -23.81 -3.84
CA GLY A 117 5.36 -23.27 -4.45
C GLY A 117 4.40 -22.60 -3.45
N VAL A 118 4.87 -22.22 -2.27
CA VAL A 118 4.08 -21.55 -1.21
C VAL A 118 4.72 -20.23 -0.81
N TYR A 119 3.97 -19.42 -0.08
CA TYR A 119 4.45 -18.17 0.53
C TYR A 119 4.90 -18.46 1.96
N ASP A 120 6.15 -18.15 2.27
CA ASP A 120 6.76 -18.32 3.58
C ASP A 120 6.59 -17.02 4.40
N PHE A 121 6.22 -17.18 5.68
CA PHE A 121 6.06 -16.07 6.62
C PHE A 121 7.11 -16.18 7.73
N PRO A 122 8.33 -15.70 7.47
CA PRO A 122 9.45 -15.85 8.41
C PRO A 122 9.25 -15.08 9.71
N GLY A 123 8.59 -13.91 9.67
CA GLY A 123 8.30 -13.11 10.86
C GLY A 123 7.30 -13.80 11.78
N GLU A 124 6.15 -14.23 11.24
CA GLU A 124 5.16 -15.02 12.00
C GLU A 124 5.78 -16.31 12.53
N THR A 125 6.61 -16.98 11.74
CA THR A 125 7.31 -18.21 12.14
C THR A 125 8.25 -17.96 13.32
N ARG A 126 9.06 -16.89 13.28
CA ARG A 126 10.03 -16.53 14.33
C ARG A 126 9.33 -16.31 15.67
N LEU A 127 8.20 -15.64 15.67
CA LEU A 127 7.42 -15.38 16.87
C LEU A 127 6.76 -16.63 17.43
N LYS A 128 6.17 -17.49 16.59
CA LYS A 128 5.61 -18.78 17.02
C LYS A 128 6.66 -19.72 17.60
N LEU A 129 7.87 -19.72 17.06
CA LEU A 129 8.98 -20.49 17.62
C LEU A 129 9.38 -20.02 19.02
N SER A 130 9.31 -18.72 19.31
CA SER A 130 9.56 -18.15 20.63
C SER A 130 8.49 -18.55 21.66
N GLU A 131 7.26 -18.87 21.19
CA GLU A 131 6.13 -19.35 22.01
C GLU A 131 6.09 -20.90 22.14
N ALA A 132 7.16 -21.60 21.73
CA ALA A 132 7.27 -23.06 21.72
C ALA A 132 6.29 -23.76 20.74
N ILE A 133 5.74 -23.05 19.76
CA ILE A 133 4.94 -23.61 18.67
C ILE A 133 5.88 -23.80 17.46
N SER A 134 6.15 -25.06 17.09
CA SER A 134 7.33 -25.41 16.28
C SER A 134 7.10 -25.61 14.79
N LEU A 135 6.06 -25.05 14.19
CA LEU A 135 5.81 -25.22 12.75
C LEU A 135 5.95 -23.90 11.99
N PRO A 136 6.71 -23.89 10.87
CA PRO A 136 6.76 -22.76 9.96
C PRO A 136 5.38 -22.36 9.45
N VAL A 137 5.16 -21.07 9.24
CA VAL A 137 3.93 -20.55 8.68
C VAL A 137 4.10 -20.43 7.18
N HIS A 138 3.27 -21.15 6.45
CA HIS A 138 3.22 -21.12 4.99
C HIS A 138 1.78 -20.90 4.53
N ARG A 139 1.61 -20.31 3.36
CA ARG A 139 0.31 -20.19 2.70
C ARG A 139 0.46 -20.52 1.21
N THR A 140 -0.46 -21.30 0.66
CA THR A 140 -0.65 -21.47 -0.77
C THR A 140 -1.32 -20.23 -1.38
N THR A 141 -1.38 -20.12 -2.72
CA THR A 141 -2.13 -19.05 -3.40
C THR A 141 -3.58 -18.97 -2.91
N GLU A 142 -4.26 -20.11 -2.76
CA GLU A 142 -5.66 -20.17 -2.29
C GLU A 142 -5.78 -19.70 -0.83
N GLU A 143 -4.85 -20.09 0.04
CA GLU A 143 -4.82 -19.65 1.43
C GLU A 143 -4.46 -18.16 1.56
N MET A 144 -3.63 -17.62 0.65
CA MET A 144 -3.38 -16.17 0.60
C MET A 144 -4.65 -15.39 0.26
N ILE A 145 -5.39 -15.82 -0.76
CA ILE A 145 -6.65 -15.18 -1.15
C ILE A 145 -7.67 -15.24 0.00
N SER A 146 -7.80 -16.39 0.64
CA SER A 146 -8.69 -16.56 1.79
C SER A 146 -8.27 -15.69 2.99
N TYR A 147 -6.97 -15.56 3.22
CA TYR A 147 -6.44 -14.67 4.25
C TYR A 147 -6.81 -13.19 3.98
N TYR A 148 -6.73 -12.75 2.73
CA TYR A 148 -7.19 -11.39 2.38
C TYR A 148 -8.70 -11.21 2.58
N GLU A 149 -9.52 -12.22 2.27
CA GLU A 149 -10.96 -12.16 2.56
C GLU A 149 -11.23 -11.96 4.05
N GLU A 150 -10.51 -12.68 4.92
CA GLU A 150 -10.62 -12.54 6.38
C GLU A 150 -10.20 -11.13 6.84
N LEU A 151 -9.08 -10.61 6.31
CA LEU A 151 -8.61 -9.26 6.65
C LEU A 151 -9.60 -8.18 6.19
N ILE A 152 -10.12 -8.26 4.96
CA ILE A 152 -11.11 -7.31 4.43
C ILE A 152 -12.42 -7.35 5.23
N CYS A 153 -12.82 -8.52 5.69
CA CYS A 153 -14.02 -8.67 6.52
C CYS A 153 -13.89 -7.99 7.89
N ARG A 154 -12.68 -7.95 8.44
CA ARG A 154 -12.41 -7.43 9.80
C ARG A 154 -11.96 -5.97 9.83
N TYR A 155 -11.30 -5.51 8.79
CA TYR A 155 -10.66 -4.20 8.73
C TYR A 155 -11.11 -3.42 7.50
N PRO A 156 -11.17 -2.10 7.55
CA PRO A 156 -11.58 -1.27 6.43
C PRO A 156 -10.47 -1.15 5.37
N ILE A 157 -10.07 -2.27 4.79
CA ILE A 157 -9.07 -2.34 3.73
C ILE A 157 -9.74 -2.01 2.40
N VAL A 158 -9.18 -1.07 1.65
CA VAL A 158 -9.69 -0.62 0.36
C VAL A 158 -8.76 -0.92 -0.80
N SER A 159 -7.52 -1.32 -0.52
CA SER A 159 -6.52 -1.61 -1.55
C SER A 159 -5.50 -2.65 -1.06
N ILE A 160 -5.15 -3.58 -1.95
CA ILE A 160 -4.06 -4.56 -1.75
C ILE A 160 -3.16 -4.50 -2.98
N GLU A 161 -1.88 -4.18 -2.75
CA GLU A 161 -0.83 -4.15 -3.76
C GLU A 161 -0.01 -5.43 -3.67
N ASP A 162 0.31 -6.00 -4.84
CA ASP A 162 1.14 -7.21 -5.02
C ASP A 162 0.80 -8.34 -4.04
N GLY A 163 -0.50 -8.65 -3.96
CA GLY A 163 -1.02 -9.68 -3.05
C GLY A 163 -0.61 -11.10 -3.43
N LEU A 164 -0.12 -11.34 -4.64
CA LEU A 164 0.37 -12.64 -5.12
C LEU A 164 1.65 -12.46 -5.94
N GLN A 165 2.37 -13.57 -6.14
CA GLN A 165 3.60 -13.61 -6.93
C GLN A 165 3.36 -13.08 -8.35
N GLU A 166 4.31 -12.30 -8.87
CA GLU A 166 4.24 -11.51 -10.12
C GLU A 166 3.95 -12.29 -11.40
N ASN A 167 4.14 -13.61 -11.41
CA ASN A 167 3.87 -14.48 -12.55
C ASN A 167 2.74 -15.49 -12.30
N ASP A 168 2.09 -15.45 -11.14
CA ASP A 168 0.91 -16.27 -10.84
C ASP A 168 -0.36 -15.64 -11.45
N TRP A 169 -0.41 -15.59 -12.77
CA TRP A 169 -1.53 -14.98 -13.49
C TRP A 169 -2.89 -15.62 -13.18
N ASP A 170 -2.91 -16.93 -12.95
CA ASP A 170 -4.16 -17.64 -12.67
C ASP A 170 -4.63 -17.32 -11.24
N GLY A 171 -3.72 -17.26 -10.27
CA GLY A 171 -4.02 -16.79 -8.92
C GLY A 171 -4.51 -15.33 -8.91
N TRP A 172 -3.87 -14.44 -9.67
CA TRP A 172 -4.32 -13.06 -9.82
C TRP A 172 -5.73 -12.94 -10.42
N CYS A 173 -6.06 -13.77 -11.42
CA CYS A 173 -7.41 -13.82 -11.97
C CYS A 173 -8.43 -14.26 -10.93
N GLU A 174 -8.10 -15.30 -10.15
CA GLU A 174 -8.98 -15.81 -9.08
C GLU A 174 -9.14 -14.79 -7.96
N MET A 175 -8.04 -14.17 -7.50
CA MET A 175 -8.07 -13.10 -6.50
C MET A 175 -8.95 -11.93 -6.99
N THR A 176 -8.81 -11.53 -8.25
CA THR A 176 -9.61 -10.44 -8.82
C THR A 176 -11.09 -10.81 -8.90
N ARG A 177 -11.40 -12.06 -9.25
CA ARG A 177 -12.78 -12.57 -9.29
C ARG A 177 -13.45 -12.54 -7.91
N ARG A 178 -12.71 -12.85 -6.84
CA ARG A 178 -13.24 -12.92 -5.46
C ARG A 178 -13.30 -11.58 -4.76
N LEU A 179 -12.29 -10.75 -4.95
CA LEU A 179 -12.07 -9.53 -4.15
C LEU A 179 -12.21 -8.23 -4.95
N GLY A 180 -12.14 -8.29 -6.29
CA GLY A 180 -12.01 -7.09 -7.13
C GLY A 180 -13.22 -6.15 -7.11
N ASP A 181 -14.40 -6.62 -6.71
CA ASP A 181 -15.59 -5.78 -6.50
C ASP A 181 -15.60 -5.10 -5.11
N GLN A 182 -14.74 -5.52 -4.20
CA GLN A 182 -14.69 -5.03 -2.81
C GLN A 182 -13.49 -4.10 -2.59
N VAL A 183 -12.34 -4.42 -3.18
CA VAL A 183 -11.07 -3.70 -2.97
C VAL A 183 -10.33 -3.47 -4.29
N GLN A 184 -9.52 -2.44 -4.29
CA GLN A 184 -8.54 -2.20 -5.34
C GLN A 184 -7.43 -3.25 -5.24
N LEU A 185 -7.10 -3.90 -6.36
CA LEU A 185 -6.02 -4.88 -6.49
C LEU A 185 -4.96 -4.29 -7.42
N VAL A 186 -3.88 -3.81 -6.82
CA VAL A 186 -2.82 -3.05 -7.51
C VAL A 186 -1.70 -3.99 -7.92
N GLY A 187 -1.33 -3.98 -9.19
CA GLY A 187 -0.10 -4.64 -9.66
C GLY A 187 1.06 -3.65 -9.75
N ASP A 188 2.09 -3.85 -8.94
CA ASP A 188 3.41 -3.24 -9.09
C ASP A 188 4.33 -4.20 -9.86
N ASP A 189 4.86 -5.24 -9.22
CA ASP A 189 5.70 -6.25 -9.87
C ASP A 189 4.96 -7.03 -10.96
N LEU A 190 3.65 -7.21 -10.79
CA LEU A 190 2.81 -7.81 -11.82
C LEU A 190 2.90 -7.06 -13.15
N PHE A 191 2.90 -5.73 -13.14
CA PHE A 191 2.86 -4.91 -14.35
C PHE A 191 4.14 -4.16 -14.66
N VAL A 192 4.98 -3.86 -13.67
CA VAL A 192 6.26 -3.13 -13.76
C VAL A 192 6.16 -1.85 -14.60
N THR A 193 5.04 -1.14 -14.48
CA THR A 193 4.69 0.06 -15.30
C THR A 193 4.72 -0.20 -16.81
N ASN A 194 4.65 -1.47 -17.25
CA ASN A 194 4.85 -1.88 -18.63
C ASN A 194 3.52 -2.04 -19.38
N PRO A 195 3.27 -1.26 -20.48
CA PRO A 195 2.03 -1.35 -21.25
C PRO A 195 1.73 -2.75 -21.80
N LYS A 196 2.76 -3.56 -22.11
CA LYS A 196 2.57 -4.92 -22.63
C LYS A 196 2.04 -5.87 -21.53
N ARG A 197 2.65 -5.81 -20.33
CA ARG A 197 2.17 -6.61 -19.19
C ARG A 197 0.78 -6.16 -18.75
N LEU A 198 0.52 -4.85 -18.74
CA LEU A 198 -0.81 -4.31 -18.44
C LEU A 198 -1.87 -4.79 -19.43
N LYS A 199 -1.57 -4.81 -20.76
CA LYS A 199 -2.49 -5.37 -21.77
C LYS A 199 -2.83 -6.83 -21.49
N GLU A 200 -1.84 -7.63 -21.06
CA GLU A 200 -2.08 -9.04 -20.69
C GLU A 200 -2.98 -9.13 -19.45
N GLY A 201 -2.73 -8.32 -18.41
CA GLY A 201 -3.58 -8.27 -17.21
C GLY A 201 -5.01 -7.89 -17.53
N ILE A 202 -5.22 -6.85 -18.34
CA ILE A 202 -6.54 -6.42 -18.80
C ILE A 202 -7.24 -7.56 -19.55
N ARG A 203 -6.54 -8.23 -20.46
CA ARG A 203 -7.09 -9.36 -21.22
C ARG A 203 -7.51 -10.52 -20.32
N ARG A 204 -6.74 -10.79 -19.28
CA ARG A 204 -6.99 -11.88 -18.31
C ARG A 204 -7.95 -11.47 -17.19
N LYS A 205 -8.20 -10.19 -17.00
CA LYS A 205 -8.91 -9.62 -15.84
C LYS A 205 -8.14 -9.87 -14.53
N ALA A 206 -6.83 -9.65 -14.56
CA ALA A 206 -5.92 -9.81 -13.43
C ALA A 206 -5.58 -8.44 -12.83
N GLY A 207 -6.01 -8.20 -11.59
CA GLY A 207 -5.97 -6.88 -10.97
C GLY A 207 -7.05 -5.92 -11.49
N ASN A 208 -7.15 -4.74 -10.88
CA ASN A 208 -8.03 -3.65 -11.32
C ASN A 208 -7.37 -2.28 -11.20
N ALA A 209 -6.09 -2.25 -10.81
CA ALA A 209 -5.26 -1.06 -10.71
C ALA A 209 -3.79 -1.36 -11.05
N ILE A 210 -3.06 -0.32 -11.45
CA ILE A 210 -1.62 -0.38 -11.72
C ILE A 210 -0.88 0.63 -10.85
N LEU A 211 0.25 0.21 -10.25
CA LEU A 211 1.23 1.14 -9.70
C LEU A 211 2.11 1.70 -10.82
N VAL A 212 2.33 3.00 -10.82
CA VAL A 212 3.10 3.70 -11.87
C VAL A 212 4.35 4.29 -11.25
N LYS A 213 5.49 3.67 -11.56
CA LYS A 213 6.84 4.12 -11.23
C LYS A 213 7.50 4.68 -12.49
N ILE A 214 7.62 6.00 -12.60
CA ILE A 214 8.04 6.68 -13.84
C ILE A 214 9.45 6.31 -14.33
N ASN A 215 10.30 5.80 -13.45
CA ASN A 215 11.65 5.36 -13.74
C ASN A 215 11.82 3.83 -13.87
N GLN A 216 10.73 3.05 -13.80
CA GLN A 216 10.79 1.58 -13.84
C GLN A 216 10.82 1.07 -15.30
N ILE A 217 9.93 1.58 -16.16
CA ILE A 217 9.88 1.21 -17.56
C ILE A 217 10.98 1.90 -18.40
N GLY A 218 11.43 3.08 -17.99
CA GLY A 218 12.59 3.75 -18.56
C GLY A 218 12.33 5.12 -19.17
N THR A 219 11.14 5.41 -19.67
CA THR A 219 10.77 6.72 -20.22
C THR A 219 9.44 7.23 -19.69
N LEU A 220 9.29 8.56 -19.64
CA LEU A 220 7.99 9.19 -19.29
C LEU A 220 6.90 8.82 -20.32
N SER A 221 7.26 8.74 -21.62
CA SER A 221 6.31 8.40 -22.66
C SER A 221 5.68 7.03 -22.46
N GLU A 222 6.46 6.02 -22.09
CA GLU A 222 5.96 4.66 -21.80
C GLU A 222 5.14 4.63 -20.48
N SER A 223 5.55 5.40 -19.48
CA SER A 223 4.78 5.57 -18.23
C SER A 223 3.41 6.20 -18.52
N PHE A 224 3.38 7.24 -19.36
CA PHE A 224 2.13 7.89 -19.78
C PHE A 224 1.26 6.97 -20.64
N GLU A 225 1.86 6.15 -21.53
CA GLU A 225 1.13 5.12 -22.27
C GLU A 225 0.43 4.15 -21.29
N SER A 226 1.13 3.72 -20.23
CA SER A 226 0.57 2.82 -19.22
C SER A 226 -0.60 3.47 -18.48
N ILE A 227 -0.49 4.74 -18.05
CA ILE A 227 -1.57 5.48 -17.39
C ILE A 227 -2.80 5.57 -18.31
N VAL A 228 -2.60 6.01 -19.55
CA VAL A 228 -3.69 6.17 -20.52
C VAL A 228 -4.36 4.83 -20.84
N LEU A 229 -3.56 3.77 -20.99
CA LEU A 229 -4.06 2.41 -21.24
C LEU A 229 -4.91 1.91 -20.06
N ALA A 230 -4.43 2.06 -18.83
CA ALA A 230 -5.15 1.69 -17.61
C ALA A 230 -6.51 2.38 -17.57
N LYS A 231 -6.53 3.70 -17.65
CA LYS A 231 -7.76 4.51 -17.56
C LYS A 231 -8.78 4.17 -18.66
N ARG A 232 -8.32 3.93 -19.89
CA ARG A 232 -9.22 3.53 -21.00
C ARG A 232 -9.89 2.17 -20.81
N ASN A 233 -9.32 1.33 -19.93
CA ASN A 233 -9.85 -0.01 -19.65
C ASN A 233 -10.43 -0.15 -18.24
N GLY A 234 -10.71 0.96 -17.54
CA GLY A 234 -11.33 0.95 -16.21
C GLY A 234 -10.40 0.57 -15.06
N TYR A 235 -9.09 0.46 -15.31
CA TYR A 235 -8.10 0.27 -14.25
C TYR A 235 -7.78 1.60 -13.57
N GLN A 236 -7.68 1.56 -12.25
CA GLN A 236 -7.19 2.69 -11.48
C GLN A 236 -5.67 2.84 -11.64
N THR A 237 -5.17 4.02 -11.33
CA THR A 237 -3.73 4.33 -11.42
C THR A 237 -3.25 4.92 -10.11
N VAL A 238 -2.17 4.38 -9.56
CA VAL A 238 -1.49 4.89 -8.35
C VAL A 238 -0.11 5.35 -8.77
N VAL A 239 0.17 6.64 -8.74
CA VAL A 239 1.52 7.15 -9.00
C VAL A 239 2.37 6.93 -7.75
N SER A 240 3.56 6.37 -7.93
CA SER A 240 4.39 5.89 -6.81
C SER A 240 5.81 6.44 -6.85
N HIS A 241 6.34 6.67 -5.66
CA HIS A 241 7.77 6.82 -5.40
C HIS A 241 8.53 5.49 -5.54
N ARG A 242 9.79 5.50 -5.15
CA ARG A 242 10.64 4.31 -4.93
C ARG A 242 11.12 4.28 -3.47
N SER A 243 11.58 3.08 -2.99
CA SER A 243 12.21 2.95 -1.67
C SER A 243 13.45 3.86 -1.55
N GLY A 244 14.32 3.88 -2.57
CA GLY A 244 15.35 4.91 -2.72
C GLY A 244 14.79 6.09 -3.50
N GLU A 245 14.66 7.27 -2.88
CA GLU A 245 14.00 8.44 -3.45
C GLU A 245 14.81 9.72 -3.25
N THR A 246 14.51 10.74 -4.06
CA THR A 246 15.08 12.08 -3.99
C THR A 246 14.01 13.12 -3.63
N GLU A 247 14.41 14.37 -3.43
CA GLU A 247 13.47 15.49 -3.17
C GLU A 247 12.75 16.00 -4.45
N ASP A 248 13.00 15.38 -5.62
CA ASP A 248 12.27 15.70 -6.85
C ASP A 248 10.77 15.47 -6.68
N THR A 249 9.94 16.39 -7.20
CA THR A 249 8.49 16.40 -7.00
C THR A 249 7.67 15.96 -8.20
N MET A 250 8.31 15.63 -9.32
CA MET A 250 7.66 15.35 -10.62
C MET A 250 6.48 14.36 -10.51
N ILE A 251 6.58 13.36 -9.62
CA ILE A 251 5.49 12.39 -9.46
C ILE A 251 4.19 13.02 -8.90
N ALA A 252 4.29 14.11 -8.13
CA ALA A 252 3.12 14.86 -7.67
C ALA A 252 2.44 15.59 -8.85
N ASP A 253 3.23 16.25 -9.69
CA ASP A 253 2.73 16.92 -10.90
C ASP A 253 2.08 15.93 -11.86
N ILE A 254 2.71 14.77 -12.10
CA ILE A 254 2.16 13.71 -12.96
C ILE A 254 0.85 13.17 -12.41
N ALA A 255 0.77 12.93 -11.10
CA ALA A 255 -0.45 12.41 -10.47
C ALA A 255 -1.65 13.34 -10.70
N VAL A 256 -1.43 14.66 -10.63
CA VAL A 256 -2.48 15.66 -10.89
C VAL A 256 -2.73 15.84 -12.37
N ALA A 257 -1.68 16.03 -13.19
CA ALA A 257 -1.80 16.29 -14.63
C ALA A 257 -2.56 15.17 -15.36
N PHE A 258 -2.39 13.92 -14.97
CA PHE A 258 -3.13 12.79 -15.53
C PHE A 258 -4.41 12.46 -14.76
N ASN A 259 -4.75 13.23 -13.71
CA ASN A 259 -5.87 12.93 -12.82
C ASN A 259 -5.86 11.44 -12.39
N CYS A 260 -4.72 10.97 -11.88
CA CYS A 260 -4.57 9.57 -11.48
C CYS A 260 -5.41 9.23 -10.24
N GLY A 261 -5.81 10.23 -9.48
CA GLY A 261 -6.65 10.09 -8.29
C GLY A 261 -5.90 9.66 -7.03
N GLN A 262 -4.77 8.98 -7.17
CA GLN A 262 -4.02 8.38 -6.05
C GLN A 262 -2.51 8.57 -6.22
N ILE A 263 -1.83 8.75 -5.07
CA ILE A 263 -0.36 8.80 -4.99
C ILE A 263 0.13 8.04 -3.76
N LYS A 264 1.13 7.18 -3.95
CA LYS A 264 1.85 6.45 -2.90
C LYS A 264 3.26 7.04 -2.80
N THR A 265 3.55 7.80 -1.73
CA THR A 265 4.83 8.50 -1.60
C THR A 265 5.36 8.54 -0.17
N GLY A 266 5.11 7.46 0.61
CA GLY A 266 5.67 7.24 1.94
C GLY A 266 4.91 7.95 3.06
N ALA A 267 5.54 8.00 4.23
CA ALA A 267 5.02 8.64 5.45
C ALA A 267 5.22 10.16 5.44
N PRO A 268 4.58 10.91 6.37
CA PRO A 268 4.85 12.34 6.57
C PRO A 268 6.17 12.54 7.35
N CYS A 269 7.18 11.82 6.96
CA CYS A 269 8.50 11.75 7.56
C CYS A 269 9.54 11.57 6.46
N ARG A 270 10.76 12.07 6.64
CA ARG A 270 11.86 12.14 5.67
C ARG A 270 11.60 13.17 4.54
N GLY A 271 12.62 13.99 4.25
CA GLY A 271 12.51 15.15 3.34
C GLY A 271 12.08 14.78 1.93
N GLU A 272 12.62 13.68 1.39
CA GLU A 272 12.30 13.17 0.07
C GLU A 272 10.83 12.69 -0.08
N ARG A 273 10.14 12.41 1.02
CA ARG A 273 8.69 12.07 1.02
C ARG A 273 7.85 13.34 1.16
N THR A 274 8.17 14.16 2.17
CA THR A 274 7.42 15.38 2.45
C THR A 274 7.51 16.41 1.33
N ALA A 275 8.55 16.40 0.50
CA ALA A 275 8.67 17.24 -0.69
C ALA A 275 7.47 17.06 -1.64
N LYS A 276 7.03 15.81 -1.89
CA LYS A 276 5.89 15.51 -2.77
C LYS A 276 4.57 15.97 -2.16
N TYR A 277 4.38 15.79 -0.85
CA TYR A 277 3.19 16.30 -0.16
C TYR A 277 3.12 17.83 -0.18
N ASN A 278 4.26 18.49 0.02
CA ASN A 278 4.36 19.97 -0.08
C ASN A 278 4.06 20.46 -1.50
N GLU A 279 4.46 19.71 -2.54
CA GLU A 279 4.12 20.05 -3.92
C GLU A 279 2.62 19.93 -4.17
N LEU A 280 1.99 18.88 -3.71
CA LEU A 280 0.54 18.70 -3.81
C LEU A 280 -0.25 19.80 -3.09
N LEU A 281 0.25 20.31 -1.94
CA LEU A 281 -0.33 21.47 -1.27
C LEU A 281 -0.21 22.73 -2.15
N ARG A 282 0.96 22.96 -2.77
CA ARG A 282 1.15 24.10 -3.70
C ARG A 282 0.22 24.02 -4.91
N ILE A 283 0.06 22.81 -5.47
CA ILE A 283 -0.87 22.59 -6.59
C ILE A 283 -2.31 22.89 -6.16
N GLU A 284 -2.73 22.40 -4.99
CA GLU A 284 -4.10 22.65 -4.47
C GLU A 284 -4.40 24.15 -4.30
N GLU A 285 -3.39 24.98 -3.98
CA GLU A 285 -3.55 26.43 -3.87
C GLU A 285 -3.69 27.13 -5.23
N MET A 286 -3.33 26.47 -6.33
CA MET A 286 -3.37 27.02 -7.69
C MET A 286 -4.65 26.68 -8.46
N VAL A 287 -5.41 25.71 -7.98
CA VAL A 287 -6.62 25.17 -8.65
C VAL A 287 -7.87 25.61 -7.90
#